data_e4c78d2a357ef85ead70c67a6cc3f3da
#
_entry.id   e4c78d2a357ef85ead70c67a6cc3f3da
#
_cell.length_a   1.000
_cell.length_b   1.000
_cell.length_c   1.000
_cell.angle_alpha   90.00
_cell.angle_beta   90.00
_cell.angle_gamma   90.00
#
_symmetry.space_group_name_H-M   'P 1'
#
loop_
_entity.id
_entity.type
_entity.pdbx_description
1 polymer ?
#
loop_
_entity_poly.entity_id
_entity_poly.type
_entity_poly.pdbx_seq_one_letter_code
_entity_poly.pdbx_strand_id
1 'polypeptide(L)'
;MKTVRISLLMVVGLLLIMPELSQAIPAFARKYGFNCNMCHTSFTKLNDFGQRYRDNGYQIPGQVGGERNVFETPPPLALRTSTGLQMAYAHPATTSSFFINGLDLLAAGALHKNISFLMIYTPRIDEPAADHTGSANGMNPSQLGALESANLVFSNVIEDIVNVRVGRFEPAYHPFSSKRSYYLLSSYEAYTFSTPDNAFVFDDNQIGVELTGHLRNGFGYGAGIVNGSGANPDNNKYKDVYLRLQQTVGRGNGQSAGQRIGLIGYYGWQPTEIGLTSDLTGAAEGGDNKRFYRVGGDLSLNYSTFNFMAMFMQGVDDKAFNP
;
A
#
# COMPACT_ATOMS: atom_id res chain seq x y z
N MET A 1 -35.94 -33.31 1.21
CA MET A 1 -35.11 -32.69 0.18
C MET A 1 -35.62 -31.34 -0.36
N LYS A 2 -36.91 -31.13 -0.61
CA LYS A 2 -37.47 -29.84 -1.07
C LYS A 2 -37.33 -28.71 -0.03
N THR A 3 -37.60 -28.99 1.24
CA THR A 3 -37.48 -28.02 2.34
C THR A 3 -36.07 -27.51 2.56
N VAL A 4 -35.05 -28.38 2.47
CA VAL A 4 -33.63 -27.97 2.61
C VAL A 4 -33.19 -27.04 1.47
N ARG A 5 -33.68 -27.29 0.24
CA ARG A 5 -33.37 -26.41 -0.90
C ARG A 5 -34.01 -25.03 -0.77
N ILE A 6 -35.24 -24.95 -0.24
CA ILE A 6 -35.91 -23.67 -0.01
C ILE A 6 -35.20 -22.87 1.09
N SER A 7 -34.81 -23.54 2.18
CA SER A 7 -34.04 -22.87 3.26
C SER A 7 -32.69 -22.37 2.79
N LEU A 8 -31.98 -23.13 1.95
CA LEU A 8 -30.71 -22.70 1.38
C LEU A 8 -30.86 -21.49 0.44
N LEU A 9 -31.92 -21.50 -0.39
CA LEU A 9 -32.22 -20.37 -1.27
C LEU A 9 -32.64 -19.12 -0.49
N MET A 10 -33.35 -19.25 0.63
CA MET A 10 -33.69 -18.12 1.51
C MET A 10 -32.45 -17.57 2.20
N VAL A 11 -31.54 -18.41 2.68
CA VAL A 11 -30.28 -17.96 3.29
C VAL A 11 -29.40 -17.25 2.26
N VAL A 12 -29.27 -17.81 1.07
CA VAL A 12 -28.51 -17.16 -0.03
C VAL A 12 -29.19 -15.85 -0.46
N GLY A 13 -30.51 -15.82 -0.57
CA GLY A 13 -31.26 -14.60 -0.85
C GLY A 13 -31.12 -13.54 0.23
N LEU A 14 -31.10 -13.93 1.51
CA LEU A 14 -30.89 -13.02 2.65
C LEU A 14 -29.47 -12.44 2.65
N LEU A 15 -28.45 -13.24 2.30
CA LEU A 15 -27.07 -12.80 2.16
C LEU A 15 -26.87 -11.81 0.99
N LEU A 16 -27.66 -11.95 -0.09
CA LEU A 16 -27.62 -11.06 -1.24
C LEU A 16 -28.38 -9.73 -1.02
N ILE A 17 -29.27 -9.67 -0.03
CA ILE A 17 -30.06 -8.46 0.32
C ILE A 17 -29.37 -7.64 1.43
N MET A 18 -28.37 -8.20 2.11
CA MET A 18 -27.60 -7.40 3.06
C MET A 18 -26.94 -6.23 2.32
N PRO A 19 -27.27 -4.97 2.67
CA PRO A 19 -26.55 -3.83 2.09
C PRO A 19 -25.07 -4.03 2.37
N GLU A 20 -24.27 -3.94 1.33
CA GLU A 20 -22.81 -3.97 1.46
C GLU A 20 -22.40 -2.82 2.38
N LEU A 21 -22.20 -3.12 3.65
CA LEU A 21 -21.44 -2.26 4.55
C LEU A 21 -19.95 -2.39 4.18
N SER A 22 -19.66 -2.05 2.92
CA SER A 22 -18.29 -1.93 2.43
C SER A 22 -17.61 -0.80 3.19
N GLN A 23 -16.87 -1.13 4.23
CA GLN A 23 -16.16 -0.18 5.07
C GLN A 23 -14.66 -0.30 4.81
N ALA A 24 -14.16 0.49 3.85
CA ALA A 24 -12.74 0.75 3.69
C ALA A 24 -12.25 1.61 4.85
N ILE A 25 -11.18 1.24 5.50
CA ILE A 25 -10.64 1.80 6.75
C ILE A 25 -11.74 2.53 7.54
N PRO A 26 -12.61 1.77 8.20
CA PRO A 26 -13.82 2.34 8.79
C PRO A 26 -13.53 3.38 9.87
N ALA A 27 -12.30 3.42 10.35
CA ALA A 27 -11.84 4.37 11.33
C ALA A 27 -11.93 5.82 10.86
N PHE A 28 -11.44 6.13 9.64
CA PHE A 28 -11.52 7.49 9.10
C PHE A 28 -12.95 7.88 8.72
N ALA A 29 -13.68 6.95 8.10
CA ALA A 29 -15.08 7.17 7.77
C ALA A 29 -15.91 7.45 9.03
N ARG A 30 -15.73 6.67 10.10
CA ARG A 30 -16.41 6.90 11.39
C ARG A 30 -16.02 8.21 12.05
N LYS A 31 -14.73 8.59 12.00
CA LYS A 31 -14.24 9.82 12.61
C LYS A 31 -14.96 11.07 12.07
N TYR A 32 -15.24 11.10 10.77
CA TYR A 32 -15.79 12.28 10.10
C TYR A 32 -17.22 12.07 9.60
N GLY A 33 -17.82 10.91 9.77
CA GLY A 33 -19.12 10.56 9.20
C GLY A 33 -19.11 10.50 7.66
N PHE A 34 -17.97 10.17 7.05
CA PHE A 34 -17.83 10.11 5.60
C PHE A 34 -18.31 8.78 5.05
N ASN A 35 -18.87 8.80 3.84
CA ASN A 35 -19.07 7.61 3.04
C ASN A 35 -17.74 7.20 2.36
N CYS A 36 -17.58 5.92 2.03
CA CYS A 36 -16.35 5.40 1.41
C CYS A 36 -16.00 6.10 0.08
N ASN A 37 -17.01 6.50 -0.70
CA ASN A 37 -16.83 7.19 -1.97
C ASN A 37 -16.33 8.64 -1.82
N MET A 38 -16.27 9.18 -0.60
CA MET A 38 -15.61 10.46 -0.35
C MET A 38 -14.13 10.41 -0.69
N CYS A 39 -13.47 9.27 -0.39
CA CYS A 39 -12.04 9.07 -0.61
C CYS A 39 -11.72 8.11 -1.77
N HIS A 40 -12.68 7.27 -2.18
CA HIS A 40 -12.44 6.20 -3.17
C HIS A 40 -13.33 6.38 -4.40
N THR A 41 -12.76 6.13 -5.58
CA THR A 41 -13.53 5.96 -6.82
C THR A 41 -14.07 4.55 -6.96
N SER A 42 -13.25 3.58 -6.63
CA SER A 42 -13.57 2.19 -6.39
C SER A 42 -12.76 1.72 -5.20
N PHE A 43 -13.18 0.64 -4.54
CA PHE A 43 -12.45 0.17 -3.37
C PHE A 43 -10.98 -0.05 -3.71
N THR A 44 -10.11 0.36 -2.82
CA THR A 44 -8.67 0.57 -2.77
C THR A 44 -8.15 1.78 -3.53
N LYS A 45 -8.75 2.19 -4.65
CA LYS A 45 -8.26 3.32 -5.42
C LYS A 45 -8.75 4.64 -4.83
N LEU A 46 -7.82 5.50 -4.45
CA LEU A 46 -8.12 6.84 -3.97
C LEU A 46 -8.50 7.78 -5.13
N ASN A 47 -9.56 8.57 -4.93
CA ASN A 47 -9.86 9.75 -5.74
C ASN A 47 -8.96 10.93 -5.36
N ASP A 48 -9.15 12.10 -5.94
CA ASP A 48 -8.35 13.29 -5.66
C ASP A 48 -8.42 13.70 -4.17
N PHE A 49 -9.59 13.68 -3.58
CA PHE A 49 -9.76 14.00 -2.16
C PHE A 49 -9.02 12.98 -1.28
N GLY A 50 -9.16 11.68 -1.57
CA GLY A 50 -8.51 10.62 -0.80
C GLY A 50 -6.99 10.68 -0.87
N GLN A 51 -6.41 11.05 -2.01
CA GLN A 51 -4.97 11.25 -2.14
C GLN A 51 -4.47 12.44 -1.32
N ARG A 52 -5.14 13.58 -1.42
CA ARG A 52 -4.80 14.76 -0.61
C ARG A 52 -4.95 14.49 0.88
N TYR A 53 -6.00 13.79 1.28
CA TYR A 53 -6.22 13.38 2.66
C TYR A 53 -5.07 12.52 3.20
N ARG A 54 -4.63 11.52 2.43
CA ARG A 54 -3.47 10.69 2.77
C ARG A 54 -2.20 11.51 2.87
N ASP A 55 -1.92 12.33 1.86
CA ASP A 55 -0.66 13.07 1.75
C ASP A 55 -0.60 14.24 2.75
N ASN A 56 -1.75 14.72 3.21
CA ASN A 56 -1.85 15.69 4.32
C ASN A 56 -1.84 15.02 5.71
N GLY A 57 -1.30 13.83 5.83
CA GLY A 57 -1.19 13.15 7.11
C GLY A 57 -2.53 12.73 7.70
N TYR A 58 -3.48 12.32 6.85
CA TYR A 58 -4.83 11.89 7.26
C TYR A 58 -5.63 13.00 7.94
N GLN A 59 -5.42 14.24 7.50
CA GLN A 59 -6.18 15.42 7.87
C GLN A 59 -6.96 15.96 6.66
N ILE A 60 -8.12 16.57 6.90
CA ILE A 60 -8.97 17.08 5.83
C ILE A 60 -8.21 18.17 5.04
N PRO A 61 -8.15 18.08 3.70
CA PRO A 61 -7.54 19.12 2.88
C PRO A 61 -8.11 20.52 3.18
N GLY A 62 -7.25 21.49 3.41
CA GLY A 62 -7.62 22.83 3.81
C GLY A 62 -7.95 23.01 5.30
N GLN A 63 -7.88 21.96 6.10
CA GLN A 63 -8.13 21.99 7.55
C GLN A 63 -6.96 21.40 8.35
N VAL A 64 -5.80 21.27 7.74
CA VAL A 64 -4.61 20.76 8.40
C VAL A 64 -4.28 21.60 9.64
N GLY A 65 -4.01 20.94 10.75
CA GLY A 65 -3.72 21.58 12.04
C GLY A 65 -4.96 21.91 12.89
N GLY A 66 -6.17 21.71 12.36
CA GLY A 66 -7.42 21.91 13.11
C GLY A 66 -7.88 20.70 13.93
N GLU A 67 -7.23 19.57 13.79
CA GLU A 67 -7.61 18.35 14.47
C GLU A 67 -7.05 18.24 15.89
N ARG A 68 -7.83 17.59 16.76
CA ARG A 68 -7.32 17.17 18.08
C ARG A 68 -6.25 16.08 17.92
N ASN A 69 -5.23 16.16 18.72
CA ASN A 69 -4.18 15.16 18.73
C ASN A 69 -4.64 13.85 19.39
N VAL A 70 -3.88 12.77 19.16
CA VAL A 70 -4.23 11.42 19.65
C VAL A 70 -4.13 11.29 21.18
N PHE A 71 -3.54 12.25 21.88
CA PHE A 71 -3.50 12.30 23.35
C PHE A 71 -4.76 12.94 23.94
N GLU A 72 -5.48 13.72 23.14
CA GLU A 72 -6.76 14.32 23.52
C GLU A 72 -7.95 13.46 23.12
N THR A 73 -7.83 12.75 21.99
CA THR A 73 -8.85 11.82 21.51
C THR A 73 -8.19 10.53 21.02
N PRO A 74 -8.76 9.35 21.34
CA PRO A 74 -8.20 8.08 20.87
C PRO A 74 -7.98 8.10 19.35
N PRO A 75 -6.84 7.58 18.87
CA PRO A 75 -6.59 7.48 17.43
C PRO A 75 -7.62 6.56 16.79
N PRO A 76 -8.03 6.84 15.55
CA PRO A 76 -8.89 5.93 14.83
C PRO A 76 -8.16 4.61 14.56
N LEU A 77 -8.68 3.54 15.18
CA LEU A 77 -8.19 2.18 14.99
C LEU A 77 -9.07 1.45 13.97
N ALA A 78 -8.46 0.65 13.13
CA ALA A 78 -9.16 -0.26 12.23
C ALA A 78 -8.51 -1.63 12.23
N LEU A 79 -9.36 -2.63 12.09
CA LEU A 79 -9.00 -4.00 11.79
C LEU A 79 -9.42 -4.28 10.35
N ARG A 80 -8.51 -4.82 9.54
CA ARG A 80 -8.78 -5.22 8.16
C ARG A 80 -8.40 -6.67 7.99
N THR A 81 -9.32 -7.48 7.46
CA THR A 81 -9.06 -8.88 7.13
C THR A 81 -9.84 -9.27 5.87
N SER A 82 -9.35 -10.27 5.18
CA SER A 82 -10.04 -10.93 4.07
C SER A 82 -10.12 -12.42 4.35
N THR A 83 -11.29 -13.00 4.13
CA THR A 83 -11.52 -14.43 4.29
C THR A 83 -12.13 -14.99 3.01
N GLY A 84 -11.91 -16.26 2.73
CA GLY A 84 -12.47 -16.89 1.55
C GLY A 84 -12.43 -18.40 1.59
N LEU A 85 -12.99 -19.01 0.55
CA LEU A 85 -12.90 -20.43 0.25
C LEU A 85 -12.09 -20.59 -1.03
N GLN A 86 -11.00 -21.32 -0.95
CA GLN A 86 -10.18 -21.68 -2.11
C GLN A 86 -10.47 -23.12 -2.50
N MET A 87 -10.68 -23.36 -3.79
CA MET A 87 -10.78 -24.69 -4.38
C MET A 87 -9.71 -24.84 -5.45
N ALA A 88 -8.89 -25.87 -5.34
CA ALA A 88 -7.90 -26.20 -6.34
C ALA A 88 -8.28 -27.53 -7.00
N TYR A 89 -8.44 -27.49 -8.31
CA TYR A 89 -8.76 -28.66 -9.14
C TYR A 89 -7.48 -29.11 -9.82
N ALA A 90 -6.84 -30.13 -9.27
CA ALA A 90 -5.69 -30.79 -9.88
C ALA A 90 -5.99 -32.29 -9.96
N HIS A 91 -5.96 -32.85 -11.18
CA HIS A 91 -6.13 -34.28 -11.36
C HIS A 91 -4.93 -35.04 -10.76
N PRO A 92 -5.12 -36.07 -9.90
CA PRO A 92 -6.39 -36.74 -9.57
C PRO A 92 -7.11 -36.18 -8.32
N ALA A 93 -6.63 -35.12 -7.70
CA ALA A 93 -7.16 -34.63 -6.44
C ALA A 93 -7.82 -33.24 -6.56
N THR A 94 -8.92 -33.06 -5.84
CA THR A 94 -9.54 -31.74 -5.61
C THR A 94 -9.39 -31.40 -4.14
N THR A 95 -8.85 -30.24 -3.84
CA THR A 95 -8.73 -29.74 -2.47
C THR A 95 -9.58 -28.50 -2.28
N SER A 96 -10.07 -28.31 -1.07
CA SER A 96 -10.74 -27.07 -0.67
C SER A 96 -10.28 -26.65 0.72
N SER A 97 -10.14 -25.35 0.93
CA SER A 97 -9.70 -24.78 2.18
C SER A 97 -10.37 -23.44 2.44
N PHE A 98 -10.81 -23.22 3.66
CA PHE A 98 -11.05 -21.85 4.13
C PHE A 98 -9.73 -21.18 4.44
N PHE A 99 -9.63 -19.92 4.09
CA PHE A 99 -8.41 -19.16 4.38
C PHE A 99 -8.74 -17.76 4.92
N ILE A 100 -7.80 -17.21 5.65
CA ILE A 100 -7.76 -15.81 6.06
C ILE A 100 -6.58 -15.18 5.33
N ASN A 101 -6.83 -14.23 4.44
CA ASN A 101 -5.79 -13.54 3.71
C ASN A 101 -5.41 -12.24 4.41
N GLY A 102 -4.55 -12.35 5.39
CA GLY A 102 -4.02 -11.24 6.16
C GLY A 102 -5.00 -10.69 7.21
N LEU A 103 -4.43 -10.20 8.26
CA LEU A 103 -5.07 -9.42 9.31
C LEU A 103 -4.21 -8.18 9.52
N ASP A 104 -4.76 -6.99 9.33
CA ASP A 104 -4.01 -5.75 9.55
C ASP A 104 -4.64 -4.95 10.68
N LEU A 105 -3.77 -4.48 11.56
CA LEU A 105 -4.08 -3.50 12.58
C LEU A 105 -3.57 -2.14 12.10
N LEU A 106 -4.47 -1.20 11.93
CA LEU A 106 -4.17 0.14 11.42
C LEU A 106 -4.43 1.17 12.50
N ALA A 107 -3.49 2.09 12.68
CA ALA A 107 -3.63 3.27 13.50
C ALA A 107 -3.08 4.49 12.76
N ALA A 108 -3.80 5.60 12.78
CA ALA A 108 -3.31 6.87 12.24
C ALA A 108 -3.93 8.04 12.97
N GLY A 109 -3.26 9.17 13.00
CA GLY A 109 -3.79 10.38 13.61
C GLY A 109 -2.77 11.49 13.78
N ALA A 110 -3.23 12.66 14.18
CA ALA A 110 -2.38 13.80 14.46
C ALA A 110 -1.68 13.63 15.81
N LEU A 111 -0.36 13.73 15.84
CA LEU A 111 0.44 13.84 17.05
C LEU A 111 0.51 15.29 17.53
N HIS A 112 0.59 16.20 16.59
CA HIS A 112 0.57 17.64 16.79
C HIS A 112 -0.06 18.28 15.56
N LYS A 113 -0.38 19.55 15.58
CA LYS A 113 -1.09 20.28 14.49
C LYS A 113 -0.76 19.77 13.08
N ASN A 114 0.51 19.82 12.70
CA ASN A 114 0.98 19.48 11.34
C ASN A 114 1.79 18.18 11.30
N ILE A 115 1.81 17.42 12.38
CA ILE A 115 2.56 16.16 12.49
C ILE A 115 1.58 15.04 12.75
N SER A 116 1.55 14.08 11.86
CA SER A 116 0.69 12.90 11.94
C SER A 116 1.49 11.63 11.77
N PHE A 117 0.90 10.51 12.10
CA PHE A 117 1.51 9.19 11.90
C PHE A 117 0.54 8.24 11.20
N LEU A 118 1.10 7.24 10.56
CA LEU A 118 0.42 6.02 10.14
C LEU A 118 1.24 4.83 10.62
N MET A 119 0.56 3.86 11.20
CA MET A 119 1.10 2.55 11.52
C MET A 119 0.17 1.47 10.99
N ILE A 120 0.71 0.51 10.26
CA ILE A 120 0.02 -0.70 9.80
C ILE A 120 0.87 -1.88 10.22
N TYR A 121 0.32 -2.71 11.11
CA TYR A 121 0.95 -3.93 11.57
C TYR A 121 0.13 -5.13 11.10
N THR A 122 0.78 -6.05 10.42
CA THR A 122 0.22 -7.30 9.91
C THR A 122 0.75 -8.46 10.74
N PRO A 123 0.01 -8.93 11.75
CA PRO A 123 0.39 -10.12 12.48
C PRO A 123 0.39 -11.33 11.53
N ARG A 124 1.30 -12.24 11.76
CA ARG A 124 1.39 -13.48 11.01
C ARG A 124 0.41 -14.48 11.62
N ILE A 125 -0.64 -14.80 10.89
CA ILE A 125 -1.72 -15.70 11.39
C ILE A 125 -1.88 -16.98 10.57
N ASP A 126 -1.15 -17.09 9.47
CA ASP A 126 -1.34 -18.08 8.41
C ASP A 126 -0.14 -19.02 8.22
N GLU A 127 0.89 -18.92 9.02
CA GLU A 127 1.86 -19.99 9.06
C GLU A 127 1.23 -21.23 9.70
N PRO A 128 1.26 -22.40 9.00
CA PRO A 128 1.06 -23.65 9.69
C PRO A 128 2.02 -23.64 10.88
N ALA A 129 1.49 -23.94 12.06
CA ALA A 129 2.30 -24.02 13.27
C ALA A 129 3.54 -24.82 12.90
N ALA A 130 4.67 -24.12 12.76
CA ALA A 130 5.92 -24.75 12.37
C ALA A 130 6.09 -25.91 13.28
N ASP A 131 6.26 -27.08 12.68
CA ASP A 131 6.50 -28.36 13.32
C ASP A 131 6.91 -28.16 14.79
N HIS A 132 6.05 -28.55 15.71
CA HIS A 132 6.29 -28.45 17.15
C HIS A 132 7.50 -29.28 17.62
N THR A 133 8.31 -29.76 16.70
CA THR A 133 9.57 -30.42 16.95
C THR A 133 10.66 -29.39 17.25
N GLY A 134 10.46 -28.67 18.32
CA GLY A 134 11.48 -28.16 19.16
C GLY A 134 12.59 -27.30 18.56
N SER A 135 12.50 -26.01 18.71
CA SER A 135 13.61 -25.28 19.29
C SER A 135 13.05 -24.24 20.23
N ALA A 136 13.20 -24.47 21.50
CA ALA A 136 12.81 -23.56 22.58
C ALA A 136 13.73 -22.31 22.68
N ASN A 137 14.40 -21.96 21.61
CA ASN A 137 15.31 -20.83 21.54
C ASN A 137 14.72 -19.66 20.78
N GLY A 138 13.97 -18.84 21.51
CA GLY A 138 13.64 -17.47 21.11
C GLY A 138 12.69 -17.38 19.92
N MET A 139 11.59 -16.65 20.08
CA MET A 139 10.74 -16.25 18.92
C MET A 139 11.63 -15.57 17.90
N ASN A 140 11.73 -16.15 16.71
CA ASN A 140 12.36 -15.47 15.59
C ASN A 140 11.54 -14.18 15.32
N PRO A 141 12.15 -13.00 15.24
CA PRO A 141 11.43 -11.77 14.92
C PRO A 141 10.54 -11.84 13.69
N SER A 142 10.88 -12.70 12.72
CA SER A 142 10.04 -12.97 11.56
C SER A 142 8.71 -13.66 11.87
N GLN A 143 8.57 -14.25 13.04
CA GLN A 143 7.33 -14.92 13.49
C GLN A 143 6.32 -13.95 14.12
N LEU A 144 6.74 -12.75 14.46
CA LEU A 144 5.87 -11.75 15.10
C LEU A 144 4.98 -10.98 14.10
N GLY A 145 5.15 -11.18 12.82
CA GLY A 145 4.45 -10.43 11.77
C GLY A 145 5.28 -9.27 11.22
N ALA A 146 4.70 -8.52 10.29
CA ALA A 146 5.37 -7.45 9.57
C ALA A 146 4.79 -6.08 9.94
N LEU A 147 5.65 -5.09 10.12
CA LEU A 147 5.26 -3.71 10.17
C LEU A 147 5.16 -3.20 8.72
N GLU A 148 3.97 -3.25 8.12
CA GLU A 148 3.75 -2.86 6.73
C GLU A 148 4.07 -1.39 6.50
N SER A 149 3.60 -0.52 7.40
CA SER A 149 3.88 0.93 7.38
C SER A 149 4.13 1.45 8.77
N ALA A 150 5.11 2.33 8.90
CA ALA A 150 5.36 3.12 10.11
C ALA A 150 6.03 4.43 9.69
N ASN A 151 5.26 5.50 9.63
CA ASN A 151 5.77 6.76 9.16
C ASN A 151 5.17 7.96 9.87
N LEU A 152 5.90 9.06 9.83
CA LEU A 152 5.46 10.39 10.23
C LEU A 152 5.24 11.23 8.97
N VAL A 153 4.21 12.05 9.01
CA VAL A 153 3.92 13.05 7.97
C VAL A 153 3.94 14.43 8.59
N PHE A 154 4.81 15.27 8.09
CA PHE A 154 4.86 16.70 8.37
C PHE A 154 4.09 17.41 7.26
N SER A 155 2.87 17.81 7.56
CA SER A 155 1.94 18.40 6.60
C SER A 155 2.12 19.90 6.51
N ASN A 156 1.90 20.47 5.31
CA ASN A 156 1.96 21.90 5.07
C ASN A 156 3.30 22.54 5.54
N VAL A 157 4.40 21.88 5.23
CA VAL A 157 5.74 22.43 5.52
C VAL A 157 5.96 23.73 4.75
N ILE A 158 5.42 23.79 3.52
CA ILE A 158 5.28 25.03 2.72
C ILE A 158 3.83 25.07 2.25
N GLU A 159 2.96 25.72 3.00
CA GLU A 159 1.52 25.81 2.74
C GLU A 159 0.91 24.47 2.30
N ASP A 160 -0.04 24.46 1.36
CA ASP A 160 -0.62 23.21 0.83
C ASP A 160 0.25 22.53 -0.25
N ILE A 161 1.47 23.02 -0.46
CA ILE A 161 2.32 22.63 -1.59
C ILE A 161 3.26 21.48 -1.22
N VAL A 162 3.81 21.46 0.00
CA VAL A 162 4.83 20.51 0.41
C VAL A 162 4.45 19.81 1.70
N ASN A 163 4.32 18.50 1.62
CA ASN A 163 4.30 17.60 2.77
C ASN A 163 5.57 16.74 2.75
N VAL A 164 6.07 16.40 3.92
CA VAL A 164 7.26 15.53 4.09
C VAL A 164 6.82 14.28 4.84
N ARG A 165 7.09 13.12 4.28
CA ARG A 165 6.86 11.83 4.93
C ARG A 165 8.18 11.14 5.18
N VAL A 166 8.36 10.60 6.39
CA VAL A 166 9.59 9.94 6.83
C VAL A 166 9.24 8.62 7.49
N GLY A 167 9.98 7.57 7.19
CA GLY A 167 9.82 6.24 7.76
C GLY A 167 9.59 5.19 6.72
N ARG A 168 8.78 4.16 7.04
CA ARG A 168 8.37 3.10 6.13
C ARG A 168 6.99 3.38 5.59
N PHE A 169 6.86 3.47 4.28
CA PHE A 169 5.62 3.87 3.61
C PHE A 169 5.45 3.23 2.24
N GLU A 170 4.22 3.16 1.76
CA GLU A 170 3.91 2.92 0.35
C GLU A 170 4.25 4.18 -0.45
N PRO A 171 5.21 4.12 -1.39
CA PRO A 171 5.67 5.29 -2.11
C PRO A 171 4.60 5.92 -3.02
N ALA A 172 4.71 7.23 -3.24
CA ALA A 172 3.80 7.96 -4.10
C ALA A 172 3.92 7.58 -5.59
N TYR A 173 4.94 6.84 -6.00
CA TYR A 173 5.04 6.37 -7.37
C TYR A 173 3.99 5.33 -7.74
N HIS A 174 3.34 4.68 -6.79
CA HIS A 174 2.21 3.80 -7.07
C HIS A 174 1.00 4.62 -7.56
N PRO A 175 0.53 4.46 -8.80
CA PRO A 175 -0.62 5.19 -9.29
C PRO A 175 -1.93 4.75 -8.62
N PHE A 176 -1.96 3.52 -8.12
CA PHE A 176 -3.00 2.92 -7.31
C PHE A 176 -2.36 1.86 -6.41
N SER A 177 -2.84 1.74 -5.19
CA SER A 177 -2.29 0.77 -4.25
C SER A 177 -2.54 -0.65 -4.73
N SER A 178 -1.51 -1.47 -4.69
CA SER A 178 -1.58 -2.91 -4.96
C SER A 178 -1.94 -3.71 -3.72
N LYS A 179 -1.80 -3.11 -2.56
CA LYS A 179 -1.88 -3.81 -1.26
C LYS A 179 -3.21 -4.48 -1.00
N ARG A 180 -4.27 -4.12 -1.71
CA ARG A 180 -5.59 -4.76 -1.65
C ARG A 180 -6.27 -4.60 -3.00
N SER A 181 -5.75 -5.30 -4.00
CA SER A 181 -6.43 -5.38 -5.28
C SER A 181 -7.76 -6.13 -5.13
N TYR A 182 -8.70 -5.88 -6.02
CA TYR A 182 -9.97 -6.63 -6.07
C TYR A 182 -9.77 -8.14 -6.24
N TYR A 183 -8.65 -8.53 -6.78
CA TYR A 183 -8.28 -9.92 -6.97
C TYR A 183 -7.53 -10.38 -5.73
N LEU A 184 -8.18 -11.20 -4.94
CA LEU A 184 -7.70 -11.74 -3.67
C LEU A 184 -6.39 -12.51 -3.77
N LEU A 185 -5.90 -12.78 -4.97
CA LEU A 185 -4.88 -13.80 -5.20
C LEU A 185 -3.53 -13.27 -5.69
N SER A 186 -3.44 -12.05 -6.23
CA SER A 186 -2.15 -11.52 -6.69
C SER A 186 -2.12 -10.00 -6.76
N SER A 187 -0.95 -9.44 -6.60
CA SER A 187 -0.59 -8.09 -7.00
C SER A 187 -0.67 -7.95 -8.53
N TYR A 188 -0.65 -6.73 -9.04
CA TYR A 188 -0.55 -6.51 -10.49
C TYR A 188 0.83 -6.96 -10.97
N GLU A 189 0.90 -7.74 -12.05
CA GLU A 189 2.18 -8.24 -12.57
C GLU A 189 3.20 -7.13 -12.86
N ALA A 190 2.73 -5.96 -13.33
CA ALA A 190 3.61 -4.81 -13.51
C ALA A 190 4.29 -4.34 -12.22
N TYR A 191 3.72 -4.66 -11.06
CA TYR A 191 4.27 -4.29 -9.76
C TYR A 191 5.19 -5.36 -9.18
N THR A 192 4.92 -6.62 -9.48
CA THR A 192 5.69 -7.76 -8.96
C THR A 192 6.77 -8.24 -9.92
N PHE A 193 6.83 -7.68 -11.13
CA PHE A 193 7.86 -8.03 -12.08
C PHE A 193 9.25 -7.70 -11.52
N SER A 194 10.14 -8.65 -11.56
CA SER A 194 11.54 -8.53 -11.17
C SER A 194 12.44 -9.25 -12.18
N THR A 195 13.65 -8.77 -12.35
CA THR A 195 14.70 -9.50 -13.05
C THR A 195 15.34 -10.49 -12.07
N PRO A 196 15.76 -11.71 -12.48
CA PRO A 196 16.17 -12.78 -11.56
C PRO A 196 17.13 -12.36 -10.45
N ASP A 197 18.17 -11.59 -10.77
CA ASP A 197 19.20 -11.18 -9.82
C ASP A 197 19.04 -9.75 -9.30
N ASN A 198 17.96 -9.06 -9.70
CA ASN A 198 17.60 -7.75 -9.15
C ASN A 198 16.55 -7.91 -8.06
N ALA A 199 16.92 -7.72 -6.82
CA ALA A 199 16.02 -7.85 -5.67
C ALA A 199 14.96 -6.74 -5.56
N PHE A 200 15.00 -5.73 -6.41
CA PHE A 200 14.02 -4.65 -6.40
C PHE A 200 12.64 -5.13 -6.86
N VAL A 201 11.63 -4.87 -6.05
CA VAL A 201 10.21 -5.09 -6.38
C VAL A 201 9.47 -3.76 -6.29
N PHE A 202 8.81 -3.37 -7.38
CA PHE A 202 8.09 -2.09 -7.45
C PHE A 202 6.95 -1.99 -6.43
N ASP A 203 6.36 -3.12 -6.05
CA ASP A 203 5.25 -3.21 -5.09
C ASP A 203 5.66 -3.00 -3.62
N ASP A 204 6.94 -3.02 -3.31
CA ASP A 204 7.41 -2.93 -1.94
C ASP A 204 7.22 -1.55 -1.32
N ASN A 205 6.82 -1.55 -0.05
CA ASN A 205 6.96 -0.36 0.78
C ASN A 205 8.44 -0.04 0.95
N GLN A 206 8.76 1.23 0.95
CA GLN A 206 10.15 1.70 1.05
C GLN A 206 10.40 2.38 2.41
N ILE A 207 11.66 2.39 2.82
CA ILE A 207 12.14 3.15 3.97
C ILE A 207 12.92 4.35 3.47
N GLY A 208 12.53 5.56 3.87
CA GLY A 208 13.18 6.77 3.40
C GLY A 208 12.44 8.05 3.72
N VAL A 209 12.62 9.04 2.86
CA VAL A 209 11.98 10.34 2.91
C VAL A 209 11.27 10.62 1.59
N GLU A 210 10.05 11.09 1.66
CA GLU A 210 9.23 11.45 0.50
C GLU A 210 8.64 12.85 0.66
N LEU A 211 8.68 13.60 -0.42
CA LEU A 211 7.98 14.88 -0.57
C LEU A 211 6.74 14.65 -1.43
N THR A 212 5.59 15.15 -0.99
CA THR A 212 4.36 15.14 -1.79
C THR A 212 3.73 16.51 -1.81
N GLY A 213 3.00 16.80 -2.88
CA GLY A 213 2.27 18.05 -2.99
C GLY A 213 1.13 18.00 -3.99
N HIS A 214 0.12 18.84 -3.76
CA HIS A 214 -1.06 18.95 -4.60
C HIS A 214 -1.40 20.43 -4.83
N LEU A 215 -1.25 20.88 -6.05
CA LEU A 215 -1.56 22.26 -6.42
C LEU A 215 -3.06 22.44 -6.73
N ARG A 216 -3.52 23.67 -6.63
CA ARG A 216 -4.94 24.01 -6.88
C ARG A 216 -5.40 23.75 -8.31
N ASN A 217 -4.49 23.70 -9.29
CA ASN A 217 -4.80 23.40 -10.68
C ASN A 217 -4.96 21.91 -10.99
N GLY A 218 -4.84 21.04 -9.97
CA GLY A 218 -4.94 19.59 -10.12
C GLY A 218 -3.59 18.91 -10.39
N PHE A 219 -2.50 19.67 -10.48
CA PHE A 219 -1.17 19.09 -10.55
C PHE A 219 -0.76 18.52 -9.18
N GLY A 220 -0.22 17.32 -9.18
CA GLY A 220 0.33 16.67 -8.01
C GLY A 220 1.70 16.06 -8.31
N TYR A 221 2.50 15.91 -7.27
CA TYR A 221 3.81 15.28 -7.38
C TYR A 221 4.15 14.47 -6.14
N GLY A 222 5.04 13.52 -6.32
CA GLY A 222 5.72 12.78 -5.26
C GLY A 222 7.17 12.57 -5.65
N ALA A 223 8.13 12.88 -4.77
CA ALA A 223 9.55 12.66 -4.99
C ALA A 223 10.16 12.05 -3.74
N GLY A 224 10.98 11.03 -3.85
CA GLY A 224 11.53 10.35 -2.70
C GLY A 224 12.98 9.93 -2.87
N ILE A 225 13.63 9.79 -1.72
CA ILE A 225 14.94 9.17 -1.54
C ILE A 225 14.73 8.02 -0.56
N VAL A 226 15.02 6.80 -1.00
CA VAL A 226 14.72 5.57 -0.26
C VAL A 226 15.90 4.60 -0.28
N ASN A 227 15.86 3.60 0.58
CA ASN A 227 16.90 2.57 0.62
C ASN A 227 16.93 1.69 -0.63
N GLY A 228 15.79 1.43 -1.28
CA GLY A 228 15.71 0.55 -2.44
C GLY A 228 15.59 -0.94 -2.11
N SER A 229 15.77 -1.30 -0.85
CA SER A 229 15.70 -2.68 -0.33
C SER A 229 14.30 -3.07 0.18
N GLY A 230 13.29 -2.28 -0.18
CA GLY A 230 11.92 -2.51 0.26
C GLY A 230 11.76 -2.28 1.77
N ALA A 231 11.19 -3.28 2.40
CA ALA A 231 10.95 -3.30 3.84
C ALA A 231 12.15 -3.75 4.67
N ASN A 232 13.18 -4.25 4.00
CA ASN A 232 14.37 -4.79 4.64
C ASN A 232 15.35 -3.68 5.04
N PRO A 233 16.32 -3.98 5.90
CA PRO A 233 17.47 -3.11 6.10
C PRO A 233 18.15 -2.81 4.78
N ASP A 234 18.83 -1.67 4.71
CA ASP A 234 19.57 -1.27 3.52
C ASP A 234 20.65 -2.30 3.18
N ASN A 235 20.70 -2.70 1.93
CA ASN A 235 21.61 -3.73 1.43
C ASN A 235 22.83 -3.16 0.68
N ASN A 236 22.97 -1.85 0.58
CA ASN A 236 24.07 -1.18 -0.06
C ASN A 236 24.22 0.30 0.42
N LYS A 237 25.27 0.95 0.03
CA LYS A 237 25.57 2.34 0.43
C LYS A 237 24.84 3.42 -0.38
N TYR A 238 24.17 3.04 -1.46
CA TYR A 238 23.48 3.98 -2.35
C TYR A 238 22.05 4.17 -1.90
N LYS A 239 21.44 5.25 -2.37
CA LYS A 239 20.02 5.51 -2.17
C LYS A 239 19.32 5.61 -3.51
N ASP A 240 18.19 5.00 -3.59
CA ASP A 240 17.32 5.05 -4.75
C ASP A 240 16.50 6.33 -4.74
N VAL A 241 16.21 6.85 -5.92
CA VAL A 241 15.40 8.06 -6.09
C VAL A 241 14.24 7.82 -7.03
N TYR A 242 13.15 8.50 -6.76
CA TYR A 242 12.00 8.45 -7.66
C TYR A 242 11.29 9.79 -7.77
N LEU A 243 10.57 9.93 -8.88
CA LEU A 243 9.69 11.05 -9.15
C LEU A 243 8.37 10.54 -9.74
N ARG A 244 7.27 11.05 -9.21
CA ARG A 244 5.94 10.94 -9.79
C ARG A 244 5.39 12.31 -10.08
N LEU A 245 4.85 12.48 -11.27
CA LEU A 245 4.10 13.67 -11.66
C LEU A 245 2.70 13.22 -12.07
N GLN A 246 1.68 13.98 -11.71
CA GLN A 246 0.31 13.68 -12.11
C GLN A 246 -0.49 14.94 -12.36
N GLN A 247 -1.41 14.85 -13.31
CA GLN A 247 -2.42 15.88 -13.55
C GLN A 247 -3.80 15.27 -13.37
N THR A 248 -4.58 15.87 -12.49
CA THR A 248 -6.00 15.54 -12.28
C THR A 248 -6.85 16.58 -12.98
N VAL A 249 -7.80 16.12 -13.80
CA VAL A 249 -8.78 16.95 -14.50
C VAL A 249 -10.18 16.61 -13.98
N GLY A 250 -11.00 17.63 -13.76
CA GLY A 250 -12.29 17.45 -13.11
C GLY A 250 -12.12 17.36 -11.60
N ARG A 251 -12.75 18.28 -10.89
CA ARG A 251 -12.73 18.37 -9.43
C ARG A 251 -13.98 17.75 -8.85
N GLY A 252 -13.87 17.24 -7.66
CA GLY A 252 -14.98 16.74 -6.89
C GLY A 252 -14.62 15.53 -6.08
N ASN A 253 -15.58 15.09 -5.34
CA ASN A 253 -15.60 13.84 -4.59
C ASN A 253 -16.64 12.91 -5.23
N GLY A 254 -16.46 11.63 -5.04
CA GLY A 254 -17.35 10.61 -5.58
C GLY A 254 -16.77 9.85 -6.78
N GLN A 255 -17.56 8.92 -7.30
CA GLN A 255 -17.10 7.90 -8.25
C GLN A 255 -16.66 8.43 -9.61
N SER A 256 -17.20 9.59 -10.02
CA SER A 256 -16.85 10.20 -11.32
C SER A 256 -15.82 11.33 -11.20
N ALA A 257 -15.25 11.53 -10.03
CA ALA A 257 -14.33 12.63 -9.79
C ALA A 257 -12.90 12.28 -10.24
N GLY A 258 -12.25 13.26 -10.86
CA GLY A 258 -10.82 13.25 -11.09
C GLY A 258 -10.34 12.24 -12.14
N GLN A 259 -10.41 12.62 -13.40
CA GLN A 259 -9.65 11.94 -14.46
C GLN A 259 -8.18 12.23 -14.23
N ARG A 260 -7.32 11.23 -14.26
CA ARG A 260 -5.90 11.41 -13.92
C ARG A 260 -5.01 10.79 -14.97
N ILE A 261 -3.97 11.52 -15.33
CA ILE A 261 -2.80 11.02 -16.06
C ILE A 261 -1.57 11.22 -15.19
N GLY A 262 -0.65 10.26 -15.21
CA GLY A 262 0.58 10.30 -14.42
C GLY A 262 1.79 9.81 -15.17
N LEU A 263 2.96 10.28 -14.72
CA LEU A 263 4.28 9.83 -15.15
C LEU A 263 5.07 9.37 -13.94
N ILE A 264 5.89 8.34 -14.12
CA ILE A 264 6.68 7.70 -13.06
C ILE A 264 8.10 7.55 -13.56
N GLY A 265 9.07 7.88 -12.73
CA GLY A 265 10.48 7.56 -12.90
C GLY A 265 11.06 7.04 -11.59
N TYR A 266 11.81 5.97 -11.66
CA TYR A 266 12.57 5.39 -10.56
C TYR A 266 13.98 5.07 -11.03
N TYR A 267 14.98 5.37 -10.22
CA TYR A 267 16.38 5.06 -10.50
C TYR A 267 17.03 4.53 -9.22
N GLY A 268 17.66 3.38 -9.32
CA GLY A 268 18.19 2.69 -8.17
C GLY A 268 19.44 1.87 -8.43
N TRP A 269 19.93 1.26 -7.35
CA TRP A 269 21.09 0.37 -7.31
C TRP A 269 20.78 -0.87 -6.50
N GLN A 270 21.15 -2.03 -7.01
CA GLN A 270 21.09 -3.28 -6.27
C GLN A 270 22.44 -4.00 -6.32
N PRO A 271 22.84 -4.67 -5.23
CA PRO A 271 24.03 -5.51 -5.22
C PRO A 271 23.80 -6.78 -6.04
N THR A 272 24.80 -7.21 -6.79
CA THR A 272 24.82 -8.53 -7.44
C THR A 272 25.48 -9.60 -6.56
N GLU A 273 26.27 -9.16 -5.56
CA GLU A 273 26.89 -10.06 -4.58
C GLU A 273 26.38 -9.71 -3.18
N ILE A 274 25.72 -10.64 -2.54
CA ILE A 274 25.26 -10.51 -1.15
C ILE A 274 26.20 -11.36 -0.30
N GLY A 275 27.05 -10.72 0.51
CA GLY A 275 28.03 -11.52 1.21
C GLY A 275 28.63 -10.96 2.49
N LEU A 276 28.41 -9.71 2.84
CA LEU A 276 29.00 -9.13 4.04
C LEU A 276 27.93 -8.64 4.99
N THR A 277 27.98 -9.06 6.23
CA THR A 277 27.10 -8.56 7.30
C THR A 277 27.64 -7.22 7.78
N SER A 278 26.80 -6.20 7.77
CA SER A 278 27.09 -4.95 8.46
C SER A 278 26.94 -5.15 9.97
N ASP A 279 27.99 -4.90 10.74
CA ASP A 279 28.00 -5.03 12.20
C ASP A 279 26.98 -4.11 12.90
N LEU A 280 26.55 -3.03 12.25
CA LEU A 280 25.64 -2.03 12.79
C LEU A 280 24.15 -2.35 12.53
N THR A 281 23.82 -3.00 11.46
CA THR A 281 22.42 -3.22 11.04
C THR A 281 22.04 -4.69 10.98
N GLY A 282 23.02 -5.60 11.01
CA GLY A 282 22.79 -7.03 10.73
C GLY A 282 22.38 -7.29 9.27
N ALA A 283 22.43 -6.27 8.43
CA ALA A 283 22.13 -6.37 7.01
C ALA A 283 23.37 -6.82 6.25
N ALA A 284 23.19 -7.66 5.23
CA ALA A 284 24.28 -8.02 4.33
C ALA A 284 24.58 -6.82 3.43
N GLU A 285 25.75 -6.22 3.56
CA GLU A 285 26.22 -5.26 2.56
C GLU A 285 26.61 -6.01 1.29
N GLY A 286 25.94 -5.65 0.19
CA GLY A 286 26.22 -6.20 -1.12
C GLY A 286 27.38 -5.54 -1.82
N GLY A 287 28.25 -6.38 -2.42
CA GLY A 287 29.27 -5.92 -3.36
C GLY A 287 28.72 -5.70 -4.77
N ASP A 288 29.55 -5.10 -5.64
CA ASP A 288 29.27 -4.93 -7.07
C ASP A 288 27.88 -4.37 -7.41
N ASN A 289 27.60 -3.17 -6.87
CA ASN A 289 26.30 -2.53 -7.04
C ASN A 289 26.06 -2.09 -8.49
N LYS A 290 24.98 -2.53 -9.10
CA LYS A 290 24.57 -2.22 -10.46
C LYS A 290 23.33 -1.34 -10.49
N ARG A 291 23.22 -0.55 -11.55
CA ARG A 291 22.14 0.41 -11.75
C ARG A 291 20.97 -0.23 -12.46
N PHE A 292 19.79 0.28 -12.11
CA PHE A 292 18.57 -0.05 -12.84
C PHE A 292 17.64 1.17 -12.86
N TYR A 293 16.67 1.18 -13.77
CA TYR A 293 15.63 2.19 -13.73
C TYR A 293 14.28 1.64 -14.19
N ARG A 294 13.22 2.32 -13.77
CA ARG A 294 11.83 2.09 -14.19
C ARG A 294 11.25 3.42 -14.62
N VAL A 295 10.64 3.47 -15.79
CA VAL A 295 9.92 4.64 -16.29
C VAL A 295 8.57 4.21 -16.82
N GLY A 296 7.56 5.04 -16.59
CA GLY A 296 6.22 4.66 -17.01
C GLY A 296 5.22 5.79 -16.91
N GLY A 297 4.00 5.46 -17.24
CA GLY A 297 2.87 6.35 -17.11
C GLY A 297 1.59 5.58 -16.80
N ASP A 298 0.62 6.30 -16.28
CA ASP A 298 -0.68 5.75 -15.92
C ASP A 298 -1.82 6.68 -16.34
N LEU A 299 -2.96 6.07 -16.53
CA LEU A 299 -4.22 6.72 -16.86
C LEU A 299 -5.32 6.18 -15.96
N SER A 300 -6.16 7.05 -15.46
CA SER A 300 -7.32 6.70 -14.66
C SER A 300 -8.52 7.50 -15.13
N LEU A 301 -9.50 6.81 -15.70
CA LEU A 301 -10.75 7.39 -16.19
C LEU A 301 -11.91 6.86 -15.35
N ASN A 302 -12.79 7.77 -14.94
CA ASN A 302 -13.93 7.45 -14.10
C ASN A 302 -15.19 8.05 -14.73
N TYR A 303 -16.19 7.21 -14.98
CA TYR A 303 -17.48 7.63 -15.52
C TYR A 303 -18.59 6.82 -14.87
N SER A 304 -19.44 7.47 -14.08
CA SER A 304 -20.50 6.81 -13.31
C SER A 304 -19.93 5.66 -12.48
N THR A 305 -20.38 4.44 -12.70
CA THR A 305 -19.88 3.22 -12.06
C THR A 305 -18.68 2.59 -12.77
N PHE A 306 -18.31 3.09 -13.94
CA PHE A 306 -17.18 2.57 -14.69
C PHE A 306 -15.88 3.24 -14.27
N ASN A 307 -14.87 2.44 -13.95
CA ASN A 307 -13.53 2.88 -13.67
C ASN A 307 -12.57 2.14 -14.59
N PHE A 308 -11.82 2.88 -15.39
CA PHE A 308 -10.77 2.35 -16.24
C PHE A 308 -9.42 2.80 -15.71
N MET A 309 -8.52 1.86 -15.54
CA MET A 309 -7.14 2.10 -15.13
C MET A 309 -6.21 1.40 -16.10
N ALA A 310 -5.19 2.11 -16.54
CA ALA A 310 -4.12 1.56 -17.35
C ALA A 310 -2.78 2.07 -16.82
N MET A 311 -1.77 1.22 -16.90
CA MET A 311 -0.40 1.55 -16.56
C MET A 311 0.51 0.89 -17.59
N PHE A 312 1.52 1.62 -18.00
CA PHE A 312 2.64 1.10 -18.77
C PHE A 312 3.93 1.42 -18.02
N MET A 313 4.82 0.47 -17.94
CA MET A 313 6.13 0.64 -17.31
C MET A 313 7.18 -0.08 -18.14
N GLN A 314 8.30 0.58 -18.37
CA GLN A 314 9.52 0.01 -18.94
C GLN A 314 10.58 -0.06 -17.85
N GLY A 315 11.17 -1.23 -17.66
CA GLY A 315 12.33 -1.46 -16.83
C GLY A 315 13.59 -1.66 -17.68
N VAL A 316 14.71 -1.18 -17.18
CA VAL A 316 16.04 -1.49 -17.72
C VAL A 316 16.95 -1.81 -16.56
N ASP A 317 17.52 -2.99 -16.61
CA ASP A 317 18.44 -3.53 -15.62
C ASP A 317 19.83 -3.68 -16.24
N ASP A 318 20.87 -3.56 -15.41
CA ASP A 318 22.23 -3.87 -15.83
C ASP A 318 22.32 -5.35 -16.26
N LYS A 319 23.17 -5.64 -17.25
CA LYS A 319 23.35 -7.00 -17.74
C LYS A 319 23.78 -8.01 -16.65
N ALA A 320 24.43 -7.53 -15.61
CA ALA A 320 24.84 -8.35 -14.48
C ALA A 320 23.66 -8.96 -13.69
N PHE A 321 22.44 -8.43 -13.85
CA PHE A 321 21.24 -9.00 -13.23
C PHE A 321 20.59 -10.13 -14.04
N ASN A 322 21.08 -10.37 -15.24
CA ASN A 322 20.61 -11.47 -16.10
C ASN A 322 21.78 -11.92 -16.97
N PRO A 323 22.77 -12.63 -16.38
CA PRO A 323 23.98 -13.11 -17.08
C PRO A 323 23.69 -14.21 -18.12
#